data_f414c9040456ae41c60122bc1f20cf55
#
_entry.id   f414c9040456ae41c60122bc1f20cf55
#
_cell.length_a   1.000
_cell.length_b   1.000
_cell.length_c   1.000
_cell.angle_alpha   90.00
_cell.angle_beta   90.00
_cell.angle_gamma   90.00
#
_symmetry.space_group_name_H-M   'P 1'
#
loop_
_entity.id
_entity.type
_entity.pdbx_description
1 polymer ?
#
loop_
_entity_poly.entity_id
_entity_poly.type
_entity_poly.pdbx_seq_one_letter_code
_entity_poly.pdbx_strand_id
1 'polypeptide(L)'
;MNEVWNLDVIYRGFDDPAFAADMEKLEKLVKDYAAFAGELVGQTPLDGLKKGIALEEALTVLTAKLGEYASLRQSVNTRDAEAGSRLGQVMQRISGAAGAQAQWREWVSKIPDLMVLVAGDETLKDYTFLFERLLRNSTHLLGSLGEQISARLSMSGSSAWSDLQGYLTSTVPVSYNGGTTNLSAIRNLAYDPDPAVRKAAYEAELSCYDRIKDSVAFALNSIKLETISDCQLRGYGSPLDRTLEQSDMKRQTLDAMLGAMEEYMPKFRQYLRAKGKALGHENGLPWYDLFAPMGKSAAQYTAEDAKRILVELFSTFDQELADMVARAFDESWIDFYPRDGKTGGAFCAGVACIGQSRILTNFDGTFGSIVTLAHELGHAFHNQCIRAHRPLNRDYSMPVAETASTFNECVVMAAAIRQAKSHGEELALIESQLQDVTQIICDIYSRYLFESMVLENREQQFMDADTLCGMMLKAQEQSYGDGLDPGFRHPYMWICKSHYYGATFYNFPYAFGGLFAWGLYAQYQREGAAFVPKYKKLLRTTTVATAEDVAQVAGIDLTDKEFWRGALQTVAQQIDLVCGLLEGGNQ
;
A
#
# COMPACT_ATOMS: atom_id res chain seq x y z
N MET A 1 -17.07 25.34 -4.61
CA MET A 1 -15.97 24.35 -4.66
C MET A 1 -15.99 23.65 -6.00
N ASN A 2 -14.82 23.39 -6.64
CA ASN A 2 -14.78 22.59 -7.86
C ASN A 2 -14.88 21.11 -7.51
N GLU A 3 -15.60 20.36 -8.33
CA GLU A 3 -15.78 18.90 -8.14
C GLU A 3 -14.67 18.06 -8.79
N VAL A 4 -13.81 18.71 -9.58
CA VAL A 4 -12.68 18.11 -10.28
C VAL A 4 -11.38 18.83 -9.93
N TRP A 5 -10.29 18.11 -9.94
CA TRP A 5 -8.97 18.71 -9.68
C TRP A 5 -8.48 19.62 -10.80
N ASN A 6 -7.60 20.55 -10.45
CA ASN A 6 -6.96 21.44 -11.41
C ASN A 6 -5.55 20.95 -11.76
N LEU A 7 -5.32 20.58 -13.02
CA LEU A 7 -4.02 20.17 -13.55
C LEU A 7 -3.32 21.28 -14.36
N ASP A 8 -4.01 22.39 -14.68
CA ASP A 8 -3.44 23.49 -15.47
C ASP A 8 -2.25 24.18 -14.77
N VAL A 9 -2.14 23.99 -13.46
CA VAL A 9 -1.01 24.45 -12.66
C VAL A 9 0.29 23.68 -12.96
N ILE A 10 0.20 22.52 -13.63
CA ILE A 10 1.34 21.70 -14.09
C ILE A 10 1.58 21.99 -15.57
N TYR A 11 0.57 21.73 -16.40
CA TYR A 11 0.48 22.02 -17.83
C TYR A 11 -0.97 22.25 -18.24
N ARG A 12 -1.19 23.15 -19.19
CA ARG A 12 -2.54 23.49 -19.71
C ARG A 12 -3.11 22.46 -20.71
N GLY A 13 -2.30 21.50 -21.13
CA GLY A 13 -2.64 20.47 -22.09
C GLY A 13 -1.37 19.76 -22.55
N PHE A 14 -1.50 18.69 -23.36
CA PHE A 14 -0.35 18.06 -24.00
C PHE A 14 0.22 18.90 -25.16
N ASP A 15 -0.54 19.87 -25.64
CA ASP A 15 -0.15 20.90 -26.61
C ASP A 15 0.51 22.13 -25.96
N ASP A 16 0.59 22.18 -24.63
CA ASP A 16 1.33 23.24 -23.93
C ASP A 16 2.81 23.20 -24.35
N PRO A 17 3.37 24.32 -24.86
CA PRO A 17 4.77 24.39 -25.24
C PRO A 17 5.73 23.99 -24.11
N ALA A 18 5.34 24.17 -22.85
CA ALA A 18 6.12 23.76 -21.69
C ALA A 18 6.23 22.23 -21.58
N PHE A 19 5.17 21.47 -21.94
CA PHE A 19 5.21 20.01 -21.96
C PHE A 19 6.21 19.51 -23.02
N ALA A 20 6.14 20.06 -24.25
CA ALA A 20 7.07 19.71 -25.32
C ALA A 20 8.53 20.03 -24.95
N ALA A 21 8.77 21.22 -24.39
CA ALA A 21 10.10 21.65 -23.94
C ALA A 21 10.67 20.75 -22.83
N ASP A 22 9.83 20.30 -21.89
CA ASP A 22 10.26 19.39 -20.83
C ASP A 22 10.52 17.96 -21.36
N MET A 23 9.79 17.51 -22.39
CA MET A 23 10.08 16.25 -23.10
C MET A 23 11.44 16.30 -23.83
N GLU A 24 11.79 17.43 -24.47
CA GLU A 24 13.09 17.63 -25.10
C GLU A 24 14.22 17.68 -24.06
N LYS A 25 13.99 18.34 -22.91
CA LYS A 25 14.94 18.33 -21.79
C LYS A 25 15.18 16.94 -21.25
N LEU A 26 14.12 16.11 -21.13
CA LEU A 26 14.24 14.73 -20.68
C LEU A 26 15.13 13.92 -21.63
N GLU A 27 14.88 14.04 -22.94
CA GLU A 27 15.70 13.35 -23.95
C GLU A 27 17.17 13.77 -23.90
N LYS A 28 17.42 15.09 -23.74
CA LYS A 28 18.79 15.62 -23.58
C LYS A 28 19.44 15.09 -22.31
N LEU A 29 18.71 15.09 -21.19
CA LEU A 29 19.23 14.64 -19.89
C LEU A 29 19.61 13.15 -19.92
N VAL A 30 18.82 12.30 -20.59
CA VAL A 30 19.17 10.89 -20.79
C VAL A 30 20.47 10.73 -21.58
N LYS A 31 20.67 11.55 -22.66
CA LYS A 31 21.91 11.55 -23.43
C LYS A 31 23.11 12.06 -22.62
N ASP A 32 22.92 13.13 -21.85
CA ASP A 32 23.94 13.71 -20.98
C ASP A 32 24.36 12.69 -19.89
N TYR A 33 23.41 11.93 -19.36
CA TYR A 33 23.70 10.89 -18.38
C TYR A 33 24.48 9.71 -18.99
N ALA A 34 24.11 9.28 -20.18
CA ALA A 34 24.83 8.22 -20.90
C ALA A 34 26.29 8.64 -21.21
N ALA A 35 26.50 9.89 -21.64
CA ALA A 35 27.84 10.44 -21.87
C ALA A 35 28.67 10.46 -20.56
N PHE A 36 28.08 10.95 -19.46
CA PHE A 36 28.70 10.95 -18.14
C PHE A 36 29.09 9.55 -17.67
N ALA A 37 28.20 8.56 -17.82
CA ALA A 37 28.49 7.18 -17.45
C ALA A 37 29.69 6.60 -18.20
N GLY A 38 29.89 6.97 -19.48
CA GLY A 38 31.07 6.61 -20.26
C GLY A 38 32.38 7.26 -19.81
N GLU A 39 32.32 8.37 -19.07
CA GLU A 39 33.46 9.11 -18.56
C GLU A 39 33.84 8.82 -17.11
N LEU A 40 33.10 7.92 -16.42
CA LEU A 40 33.26 7.66 -14.99
C LEU A 40 34.68 7.25 -14.57
N VAL A 41 35.39 6.51 -15.43
CA VAL A 41 36.77 6.03 -15.14
C VAL A 41 37.74 7.20 -14.96
N GLY A 42 37.48 8.34 -15.59
CA GLY A 42 38.33 9.55 -15.48
C GLY A 42 37.90 10.53 -14.40
N GLN A 43 36.79 10.28 -13.70
CA GLN A 43 36.27 11.18 -12.66
C GLN A 43 37.00 10.99 -11.33
N THR A 44 37.20 12.10 -10.57
CA THR A 44 37.51 11.95 -9.16
C THR A 44 36.27 11.41 -8.42
N PRO A 45 36.41 10.65 -7.32
CA PRO A 45 35.26 10.12 -6.57
C PRO A 45 34.26 11.22 -6.21
N LEU A 46 34.71 12.34 -5.68
CA LEU A 46 33.84 13.43 -5.24
C LEU A 46 33.07 14.09 -6.40
N ASP A 47 33.77 14.39 -7.52
CA ASP A 47 33.13 15.01 -8.68
C ASP A 47 32.13 14.08 -9.35
N GLY A 48 32.48 12.78 -9.47
CA GLY A 48 31.60 11.77 -10.02
C GLY A 48 30.34 11.55 -9.17
N LEU A 49 30.47 11.58 -7.83
CA LEU A 49 29.32 11.51 -6.92
C LEU A 49 28.41 12.72 -7.09
N LYS A 50 28.97 13.95 -7.05
CA LYS A 50 28.18 15.19 -7.19
C LYS A 50 27.46 15.29 -8.53
N LYS A 51 28.17 14.98 -9.62
CA LYS A 51 27.59 15.01 -10.96
C LYS A 51 26.51 13.95 -11.14
N GLY A 52 26.74 12.73 -10.63
CA GLY A 52 25.75 11.65 -10.66
C GLY A 52 24.49 12.01 -9.88
N ILE A 53 24.61 12.51 -8.65
CA ILE A 53 23.48 12.98 -7.85
C ILE A 53 22.70 14.09 -8.57
N ALA A 54 23.39 15.07 -9.15
CA ALA A 54 22.73 16.16 -9.88
C ALA A 54 21.93 15.66 -11.11
N LEU A 55 22.45 14.64 -11.82
CA LEU A 55 21.75 14.00 -12.92
C LEU A 55 20.54 13.18 -12.46
N GLU A 56 20.69 12.41 -11.38
CA GLU A 56 19.59 11.64 -10.77
C GLU A 56 18.47 12.58 -10.27
N GLU A 57 18.81 13.67 -9.57
CA GLU A 57 17.83 14.67 -9.13
C GLU A 57 17.07 15.29 -10.30
N ALA A 58 17.80 15.71 -11.34
CA ALA A 58 17.20 16.33 -12.52
C ALA A 58 16.28 15.36 -13.26
N LEU A 59 16.71 14.10 -13.41
CA LEU A 59 15.92 13.03 -14.02
C LEU A 59 14.65 12.76 -13.21
N THR A 60 14.76 12.59 -11.90
CA THR A 60 13.65 12.32 -10.99
C THR A 60 12.61 13.45 -11.03
N VAL A 61 13.04 14.70 -10.91
CA VAL A 61 12.13 15.87 -10.92
C VAL A 61 11.39 15.99 -12.25
N LEU A 62 12.09 15.83 -13.36
CA LEU A 62 11.49 16.01 -14.68
C LEU A 62 10.57 14.85 -15.04
N THR A 63 10.98 13.63 -14.72
CA THR A 63 10.19 12.42 -14.88
C THR A 63 8.89 12.48 -14.07
N ALA A 64 8.99 12.86 -12.79
CA ALA A 64 7.81 13.00 -11.94
C ALA A 64 6.83 14.04 -12.51
N LYS A 65 7.33 15.22 -12.93
CA LYS A 65 6.47 16.27 -13.49
C LYS A 65 5.69 15.80 -14.74
N LEU A 66 6.38 15.19 -15.70
CA LEU A 66 5.79 14.71 -16.95
C LEU A 66 4.89 13.49 -16.74
N GLY A 67 5.37 12.52 -15.97
CA GLY A 67 4.67 11.26 -15.71
C GLY A 67 3.42 11.46 -14.86
N GLU A 68 3.49 12.22 -13.77
CA GLU A 68 2.35 12.54 -12.92
C GLU A 68 1.25 13.26 -13.71
N TYR A 69 1.60 14.26 -14.52
CA TYR A 69 0.59 14.95 -15.33
C TYR A 69 -0.15 13.99 -16.27
N ALA A 70 0.59 13.14 -17.01
CA ALA A 70 -0.01 12.18 -17.95
C ALA A 70 -0.85 11.11 -17.21
N SER A 71 -0.36 10.59 -16.09
CA SER A 71 -1.05 9.62 -15.26
C SER A 71 -2.33 10.18 -14.65
N LEU A 72 -2.30 11.40 -14.09
CA LEU A 72 -3.47 12.06 -13.52
C LEU A 72 -4.54 12.36 -14.59
N ARG A 73 -4.13 12.74 -15.82
CA ARG A 73 -5.04 12.90 -16.96
C ARG A 73 -5.72 11.56 -17.31
N GLN A 74 -4.95 10.49 -17.37
CA GLN A 74 -5.46 9.15 -17.67
C GLN A 74 -6.39 8.63 -16.56
N SER A 75 -6.10 8.90 -15.29
CA SER A 75 -6.89 8.40 -14.15
C SER A 75 -8.32 8.92 -14.13
N VAL A 76 -8.58 10.11 -14.61
CA VAL A 76 -9.94 10.67 -14.69
C VAL A 76 -10.69 10.26 -15.96
N ASN A 77 -9.98 9.73 -16.95
CA ASN A 77 -10.55 9.13 -18.17
C ASN A 77 -9.59 8.06 -18.73
N THR A 78 -9.78 6.82 -18.33
CA THR A 78 -8.96 5.69 -18.78
C THR A 78 -9.04 5.42 -20.29
N ARG A 79 -10.01 6.04 -20.98
CA ARG A 79 -10.15 5.99 -22.45
C ARG A 79 -9.41 7.12 -23.16
N ASP A 80 -8.73 8.00 -22.45
CA ASP A 80 -7.89 9.06 -23.04
C ASP A 80 -6.64 8.43 -23.66
N ALA A 81 -6.74 8.10 -24.95
CA ALA A 81 -5.66 7.47 -25.70
C ALA A 81 -4.43 8.38 -25.83
N GLU A 82 -4.61 9.72 -25.81
CA GLU A 82 -3.50 10.65 -25.85
C GLU A 82 -2.73 10.61 -24.52
N ALA A 83 -3.42 10.65 -23.38
CA ALA A 83 -2.77 10.57 -22.06
C ALA A 83 -1.98 9.26 -21.92
N GLY A 84 -2.56 8.11 -22.31
CA GLY A 84 -1.85 6.84 -22.31
C GLY A 84 -0.63 6.81 -23.23
N SER A 85 -0.76 7.38 -24.44
CA SER A 85 0.34 7.49 -25.39
C SER A 85 1.48 8.37 -24.86
N ARG A 86 1.15 9.53 -24.26
CA ARG A 86 2.15 10.44 -23.66
C ARG A 86 2.86 9.82 -22.48
N LEU A 87 2.13 9.12 -21.61
CA LEU A 87 2.74 8.38 -20.49
C LEU A 87 3.71 7.32 -21.01
N GLY A 88 3.31 6.53 -22.02
CA GLY A 88 4.19 5.56 -22.68
C GLY A 88 5.46 6.19 -23.27
N GLN A 89 5.35 7.36 -23.90
CA GLN A 89 6.50 8.10 -24.43
C GLN A 89 7.45 8.58 -23.33
N VAL A 90 6.93 9.05 -22.19
CA VAL A 90 7.75 9.44 -21.02
C VAL A 90 8.50 8.22 -20.50
N MET A 91 7.81 7.09 -20.26
CA MET A 91 8.41 5.85 -19.76
C MET A 91 9.48 5.30 -20.70
N GLN A 92 9.24 5.35 -22.02
CA GLN A 92 10.22 4.92 -23.03
C GLN A 92 11.50 5.77 -22.98
N ARG A 93 11.39 7.10 -22.79
CA ARG A 93 12.57 7.96 -22.69
C ARG A 93 13.37 7.68 -21.42
N ILE A 94 12.67 7.52 -20.30
CA ILE A 94 13.31 7.21 -19.00
C ILE A 94 14.08 5.89 -19.07
N SER A 95 13.51 4.87 -19.70
CA SER A 95 14.17 3.57 -19.85
C SER A 95 15.52 3.66 -20.55
N GLY A 96 15.73 4.70 -21.37
CA GLY A 96 17.03 5.00 -21.98
C GLY A 96 18.14 5.38 -21.00
N ALA A 97 17.80 5.83 -19.78
CA ALA A 97 18.77 6.16 -18.73
C ALA A 97 19.21 4.97 -17.90
N ALA A 98 18.44 3.86 -17.90
CA ALA A 98 18.65 2.73 -16.98
C ALA A 98 20.07 2.14 -17.02
N GLY A 99 20.66 2.02 -18.22
CA GLY A 99 22.03 1.53 -18.38
C GLY A 99 23.08 2.46 -17.75
N ALA A 100 22.93 3.77 -17.94
CA ALA A 100 23.82 4.77 -17.36
C ALA A 100 23.69 4.84 -15.82
N GLN A 101 22.46 4.76 -15.31
CA GLN A 101 22.18 4.68 -13.88
C GLN A 101 22.83 3.44 -13.24
N ALA A 102 22.69 2.28 -13.88
CA ALA A 102 23.31 1.05 -13.39
C ALA A 102 24.85 1.16 -13.37
N GLN A 103 25.47 1.71 -14.42
CA GLN A 103 26.91 1.93 -14.48
C GLN A 103 27.39 2.88 -13.38
N TRP A 104 26.67 3.99 -13.15
CA TRP A 104 27.00 4.92 -12.07
C TRP A 104 26.88 4.27 -10.70
N ARG A 105 25.79 3.54 -10.41
CA ARG A 105 25.60 2.84 -9.14
C ARG A 105 26.67 1.77 -8.89
N GLU A 106 27.05 1.02 -9.93
CA GLU A 106 28.16 0.06 -9.85
C GLU A 106 29.51 0.77 -9.58
N TRP A 107 29.75 1.90 -10.22
CA TRP A 107 30.96 2.70 -9.99
C TRP A 107 30.98 3.25 -8.55
N VAL A 108 29.87 3.78 -8.06
CA VAL A 108 29.72 4.27 -6.67
C VAL A 108 30.02 3.17 -5.66
N SER A 109 29.52 1.98 -5.88
CA SER A 109 29.72 0.85 -4.94
C SER A 109 31.19 0.41 -4.81
N LYS A 110 32.04 0.81 -5.76
CA LYS A 110 33.47 0.48 -5.79
C LYS A 110 34.37 1.60 -5.22
N ILE A 111 33.79 2.72 -4.80
CA ILE A 111 34.56 3.83 -4.22
C ILE A 111 35.04 3.46 -2.82
N PRO A 112 36.37 3.43 -2.56
CA PRO A 112 36.90 3.22 -1.21
C PRO A 112 36.42 4.34 -0.27
N ASP A 113 36.09 3.98 0.96
CA ASP A 113 35.68 4.93 2.01
C ASP A 113 34.55 5.87 1.60
N LEU A 114 33.61 5.39 0.76
CA LEU A 114 32.49 6.17 0.22
C LEU A 114 31.79 7.01 1.30
N MET A 115 31.46 6.39 2.43
CA MET A 115 30.71 7.08 3.51
C MET A 115 31.51 8.20 4.16
N VAL A 116 32.84 8.14 4.16
CA VAL A 116 33.71 9.24 4.63
C VAL A 116 33.62 10.44 3.66
N LEU A 117 33.63 10.17 2.35
CA LEU A 117 33.47 11.21 1.32
C LEU A 117 32.08 11.85 1.40
N VAL A 118 31.03 11.02 1.58
CA VAL A 118 29.65 11.48 1.73
C VAL A 118 29.51 12.39 2.95
N ALA A 119 30.03 11.97 4.11
CA ALA A 119 29.95 12.73 5.35
C ALA A 119 30.73 14.05 5.29
N GLY A 120 31.80 14.12 4.45
CA GLY A 120 32.65 15.28 4.29
C GLY A 120 32.12 16.37 3.34
N ASP A 121 31.03 16.13 2.61
CA ASP A 121 30.48 17.07 1.63
C ASP A 121 29.08 17.55 1.99
N GLU A 122 28.86 18.86 1.99
CA GLU A 122 27.60 19.51 2.39
C GLU A 122 26.38 19.09 1.56
N THR A 123 26.58 18.68 0.30
CA THR A 123 25.49 18.22 -0.58
C THR A 123 25.25 16.72 -0.43
N LEU A 124 26.34 15.93 -0.38
CA LEU A 124 26.24 14.47 -0.35
C LEU A 124 25.77 13.95 1.01
N LYS A 125 26.06 14.64 2.12
CA LYS A 125 25.62 14.24 3.45
C LYS A 125 24.10 14.13 3.58
N ASP A 126 23.35 14.92 2.82
CA ASP A 126 21.89 14.80 2.78
C ASP A 126 21.42 13.45 2.23
N TYR A 127 22.28 12.76 1.47
CA TYR A 127 22.04 11.47 0.84
C TYR A 127 22.72 10.28 1.56
N THR A 128 23.11 10.44 2.82
CA THR A 128 23.77 9.39 3.60
C THR A 128 22.98 8.07 3.53
N PHE A 129 21.70 8.08 3.83
CA PHE A 129 20.85 6.88 3.81
C PHE A 129 20.71 6.28 2.39
N LEU A 130 20.63 7.10 1.36
CA LEU A 130 20.63 6.65 -0.04
C LEU A 130 21.90 5.86 -0.38
N PHE A 131 23.07 6.38 0.01
CA PHE A 131 24.35 5.71 -0.24
C PHE A 131 24.51 4.44 0.61
N GLU A 132 24.06 4.44 1.84
CA GLU A 132 24.02 3.22 2.70
C GLU A 132 23.19 2.12 2.04
N ARG A 133 21.97 2.45 1.55
CA ARG A 133 21.13 1.51 0.80
C ARG A 133 21.81 1.04 -0.48
N LEU A 134 22.45 1.93 -1.21
CA LEU A 134 23.17 1.59 -2.44
C LEU A 134 24.31 0.61 -2.17
N LEU A 135 25.12 0.84 -1.13
CA LEU A 135 26.18 -0.08 -0.72
C LEU A 135 25.63 -1.43 -0.30
N ARG A 136 24.60 -1.46 0.54
CA ARG A 136 23.94 -2.70 0.96
C ARG A 136 23.45 -3.49 -0.25
N ASN A 137 22.68 -2.87 -1.13
CA ASN A 137 22.11 -3.52 -2.32
C ASN A 137 23.21 -3.99 -3.29
N SER A 138 24.36 -3.33 -3.32
CA SER A 138 25.48 -3.72 -4.21
C SER A 138 26.06 -5.07 -3.87
N THR A 139 25.92 -5.54 -2.64
CA THR A 139 26.41 -6.88 -2.20
C THR A 139 25.59 -8.02 -2.84
N HIS A 140 24.41 -7.71 -3.36
CA HIS A 140 23.46 -8.65 -3.98
C HIS A 140 23.42 -8.58 -5.51
N LEU A 141 24.37 -7.87 -6.14
CA LEU A 141 24.43 -7.76 -7.59
C LEU A 141 25.07 -9.00 -8.22
N LEU A 142 24.49 -9.48 -9.31
CA LEU A 142 25.00 -10.61 -10.11
C LEU A 142 26.10 -10.19 -11.10
N GLY A 143 26.50 -8.92 -11.09
CA GLY A 143 27.33 -8.33 -12.12
C GLY A 143 26.55 -8.03 -13.40
N SER A 144 27.13 -7.20 -14.29
CA SER A 144 26.42 -6.64 -15.45
C SER A 144 25.76 -7.69 -16.36
N LEU A 145 26.47 -8.78 -16.67
CA LEU A 145 25.90 -9.86 -17.52
C LEU A 145 24.80 -10.62 -16.77
N GLY A 146 25.01 -10.95 -15.48
CA GLY A 146 24.02 -11.64 -14.65
C GLY A 146 22.73 -10.87 -14.54
N GLU A 147 22.81 -9.54 -14.28
CA GLU A 147 21.63 -8.65 -14.22
C GLU A 147 20.87 -8.59 -15.55
N GLN A 148 21.58 -8.51 -16.69
CA GLN A 148 20.96 -8.52 -18.01
C GLN A 148 20.24 -9.84 -18.31
N ILE A 149 20.83 -10.96 -17.95
CA ILE A 149 20.23 -12.30 -18.13
C ILE A 149 18.98 -12.42 -17.25
N SER A 150 19.11 -12.10 -15.94
CA SER A 150 18.00 -12.17 -14.99
C SER A 150 16.83 -11.31 -15.47
N ALA A 151 17.07 -10.03 -15.84
CA ALA A 151 16.05 -9.13 -16.32
C ALA A 151 15.35 -9.62 -17.60
N ARG A 152 16.08 -10.24 -18.54
CA ARG A 152 15.49 -10.79 -19.78
C ARG A 152 14.68 -12.04 -19.52
N LEU A 153 15.16 -12.93 -18.65
CA LEU A 153 14.46 -14.18 -18.34
C LEU A 153 13.20 -13.93 -17.51
N SER A 154 13.20 -12.97 -16.59
CA SER A 154 12.00 -12.65 -15.83
C SER A 154 10.85 -12.11 -16.68
N MET A 155 11.13 -11.53 -17.86
CA MET A 155 10.06 -11.12 -18.81
C MET A 155 9.23 -12.30 -19.31
N SER A 156 9.85 -13.47 -19.55
CA SER A 156 9.17 -14.71 -19.93
C SER A 156 8.95 -15.66 -18.75
N GLY A 157 9.51 -15.35 -17.61
CA GLY A 157 9.37 -16.01 -16.31
C GLY A 157 8.27 -15.37 -15.47
N SER A 158 8.65 -14.83 -14.31
CA SER A 158 7.73 -14.28 -13.32
C SER A 158 6.75 -13.25 -13.87
N SER A 159 7.18 -12.34 -14.75
CA SER A 159 6.29 -11.34 -15.35
C SER A 159 5.20 -11.98 -16.21
N ALA A 160 5.56 -12.89 -17.12
CA ALA A 160 4.58 -13.58 -17.98
C ALA A 160 3.59 -14.45 -17.17
N TRP A 161 4.06 -15.10 -16.09
CA TRP A 161 3.19 -15.87 -15.22
C TRP A 161 2.25 -14.99 -14.39
N SER A 162 2.71 -13.82 -13.93
CA SER A 162 1.88 -12.83 -13.28
C SER A 162 0.81 -12.28 -14.22
N ASP A 163 1.18 -11.94 -15.46
CA ASP A 163 0.24 -11.49 -16.50
C ASP A 163 -0.81 -12.56 -16.80
N LEU A 164 -0.40 -13.84 -16.88
CA LEU A 164 -1.34 -14.95 -17.07
C LEU A 164 -2.35 -15.04 -15.92
N GLN A 165 -1.92 -14.94 -14.66
CA GLN A 165 -2.83 -14.93 -13.51
C GLN A 165 -3.82 -13.76 -13.59
N GLY A 166 -3.33 -12.55 -13.89
CA GLY A 166 -4.16 -11.36 -14.08
C GLY A 166 -5.18 -11.53 -15.21
N TYR A 167 -4.76 -12.09 -16.35
CA TYR A 167 -5.63 -12.38 -17.47
C TYR A 167 -6.72 -13.41 -17.10
N LEU A 168 -6.33 -14.54 -16.49
CA LEU A 168 -7.27 -15.59 -16.13
C LEU A 168 -8.31 -15.11 -15.13
N THR A 169 -7.90 -14.38 -14.07
CA THR A 169 -8.81 -13.87 -13.05
C THR A 169 -9.73 -12.76 -13.56
N SER A 170 -9.28 -11.94 -14.51
CA SER A 170 -10.11 -10.89 -15.12
C SER A 170 -11.09 -11.39 -16.17
N THR A 171 -10.82 -12.55 -16.79
CA THR A 171 -11.61 -13.08 -17.92
C THR A 171 -12.44 -14.31 -17.56
N VAL A 172 -12.18 -14.97 -16.42
CA VAL A 172 -12.96 -16.13 -16.02
C VAL A 172 -14.45 -15.79 -15.92
N PRO A 173 -15.33 -16.51 -16.65
CA PRO A 173 -16.76 -16.25 -16.59
C PRO A 173 -17.33 -16.82 -15.29
N VAL A 174 -18.12 -16.02 -14.59
CA VAL A 174 -18.85 -16.42 -13.38
C VAL A 174 -20.33 -16.56 -13.71
N SER A 175 -20.88 -17.75 -13.53
CA SER A 175 -22.31 -18.00 -13.71
C SER A 175 -23.09 -17.54 -12.49
N TYR A 176 -24.00 -16.57 -12.65
CA TYR A 176 -24.77 -16.01 -11.55
C TYR A 176 -26.18 -15.61 -12.01
N ASN A 177 -27.22 -16.03 -11.28
CA ASN A 177 -28.63 -15.72 -11.54
C ASN A 177 -29.08 -15.95 -13.00
N GLY A 178 -28.64 -17.07 -13.62
CA GLY A 178 -28.99 -17.42 -15.00
C GLY A 178 -28.26 -16.61 -16.07
N GLY A 179 -27.34 -15.73 -15.69
CA GLY A 179 -26.46 -14.94 -16.55
C GLY A 179 -24.98 -15.25 -16.33
N THR A 180 -24.14 -14.46 -16.98
CA THR A 180 -22.68 -14.50 -16.81
C THR A 180 -22.18 -13.12 -16.38
N THR A 181 -21.31 -13.10 -15.38
CA THR A 181 -20.61 -11.90 -14.90
C THR A 181 -19.11 -12.15 -14.78
N ASN A 182 -18.36 -11.20 -14.27
CA ASN A 182 -16.92 -11.32 -13.99
C ASN A 182 -16.64 -11.46 -12.49
N LEU A 183 -15.40 -11.86 -12.17
CA LEU A 183 -14.98 -12.11 -10.80
C LEU A 183 -15.06 -10.87 -9.89
N SER A 184 -14.69 -9.68 -10.40
CA SER A 184 -14.76 -8.43 -9.62
C SER A 184 -16.20 -8.07 -9.25
N ALA A 185 -17.12 -8.18 -10.19
CA ALA A 185 -18.54 -7.87 -9.95
C ALA A 185 -19.15 -8.82 -8.91
N ILE A 186 -18.87 -10.14 -9.00
CA ILE A 186 -19.42 -11.11 -8.04
C ILE A 186 -18.85 -10.91 -6.63
N ARG A 187 -17.56 -10.59 -6.51
CA ARG A 187 -16.90 -10.34 -5.21
C ARG A 187 -17.43 -9.08 -4.53
N ASN A 188 -17.84 -8.06 -5.29
CA ASN A 188 -18.45 -6.85 -4.72
C ASN A 188 -19.80 -7.13 -4.04
N LEU A 189 -20.50 -8.21 -4.39
CA LEU A 189 -21.73 -8.62 -3.73
C LEU A 189 -21.51 -9.16 -2.29
N ALA A 190 -20.27 -9.30 -1.84
CA ALA A 190 -19.97 -9.60 -0.43
C ALA A 190 -20.42 -8.49 0.54
N TYR A 191 -20.64 -7.28 0.04
CA TYR A 191 -21.15 -6.13 0.81
C TYR A 191 -22.67 -5.93 0.70
N ASP A 192 -23.37 -6.79 -0.07
CA ASP A 192 -24.82 -6.67 -0.24
C ASP A 192 -25.55 -6.83 1.10
N PRO A 193 -26.57 -6.02 1.42
CA PRO A 193 -27.34 -6.17 2.64
C PRO A 193 -28.12 -7.49 2.73
N ASP A 194 -28.48 -8.10 1.59
CA ASP A 194 -29.21 -9.38 1.55
C ASP A 194 -28.24 -10.59 1.73
N PRO A 195 -28.39 -11.37 2.82
CA PRO A 195 -27.55 -12.54 3.07
C PRO A 195 -27.68 -13.62 1.97
N ALA A 196 -28.84 -13.72 1.30
CA ALA A 196 -29.01 -14.69 0.22
C ALA A 196 -28.16 -14.30 -1.01
N VAL A 197 -28.03 -13.00 -1.30
CA VAL A 197 -27.19 -12.47 -2.35
C VAL A 197 -25.72 -12.74 -2.05
N ARG A 198 -25.25 -12.43 -0.84
CA ARG A 198 -23.86 -12.68 -0.42
C ARG A 198 -23.48 -14.16 -0.54
N LYS A 199 -24.35 -15.06 -0.02
CA LYS A 199 -24.12 -16.50 -0.10
C LYS A 199 -24.08 -17.01 -1.54
N ALA A 200 -25.06 -16.63 -2.36
CA ALA A 200 -25.11 -17.03 -3.77
C ALA A 200 -23.91 -16.52 -4.57
N ALA A 201 -23.44 -15.29 -4.27
CA ALA A 201 -22.24 -14.71 -4.87
C ALA A 201 -20.98 -15.51 -4.49
N TYR A 202 -20.82 -15.87 -3.23
CA TYR A 202 -19.72 -16.71 -2.74
C TYR A 202 -19.70 -18.09 -3.43
N GLU A 203 -20.85 -18.77 -3.51
CA GLU A 203 -20.94 -20.07 -4.18
C GLU A 203 -20.59 -19.96 -5.68
N ALA A 204 -21.04 -18.90 -6.35
CA ALA A 204 -20.71 -18.64 -7.74
C ALA A 204 -19.22 -18.31 -7.93
N GLU A 205 -18.63 -17.55 -7.01
CA GLU A 205 -17.20 -17.25 -6.97
C GLU A 205 -16.40 -18.55 -6.85
N LEU A 206 -16.65 -19.38 -5.84
CA LEU A 206 -15.90 -20.62 -5.65
C LEU A 206 -15.97 -21.55 -6.87
N SER A 207 -17.15 -21.68 -7.47
CA SER A 207 -17.35 -22.51 -8.65
C SER A 207 -16.55 -22.05 -9.89
N CYS A 208 -16.27 -20.77 -10.04
CA CYS A 208 -15.54 -20.27 -11.21
C CYS A 208 -14.06 -20.67 -11.20
N TYR A 209 -13.47 -20.84 -10.01
CA TYR A 209 -12.04 -21.15 -9.86
C TYR A 209 -11.65 -22.53 -10.38
N ASP A 210 -12.56 -23.50 -10.45
CA ASP A 210 -12.28 -24.82 -11.03
C ASP A 210 -11.80 -24.76 -12.47
N ARG A 211 -12.10 -23.68 -13.19
CA ARG A 211 -11.68 -23.48 -14.59
C ARG A 211 -10.25 -23.01 -14.74
N ILE A 212 -9.68 -22.37 -13.70
CA ILE A 212 -8.38 -21.70 -13.79
C ILE A 212 -7.38 -22.14 -12.71
N LYS A 213 -7.82 -22.86 -11.66
CA LYS A 213 -7.00 -23.20 -10.50
C LYS A 213 -5.68 -23.88 -10.86
N ASP A 214 -5.70 -24.82 -11.81
CA ASP A 214 -4.48 -25.56 -12.19
C ASP A 214 -3.49 -24.65 -12.92
N SER A 215 -3.97 -23.85 -13.87
CA SER A 215 -3.12 -22.89 -14.60
C SER A 215 -2.49 -21.86 -13.65
N VAL A 216 -3.29 -21.37 -12.67
CA VAL A 216 -2.82 -20.42 -11.68
C VAL A 216 -1.87 -21.08 -10.67
N ALA A 217 -2.04 -22.38 -10.35
CA ALA A 217 -1.08 -23.14 -9.56
C ALA A 217 0.29 -23.22 -10.24
N PHE A 218 0.31 -23.48 -11.57
CA PHE A 218 1.56 -23.43 -12.34
C PHE A 218 2.23 -22.05 -12.28
N ALA A 219 1.43 -20.98 -12.40
CA ALA A 219 1.95 -19.61 -12.33
C ALA A 219 2.60 -19.34 -10.95
N LEU A 220 1.89 -19.65 -9.86
CA LEU A 220 2.40 -19.44 -8.51
C LEU A 220 3.69 -20.24 -8.25
N ASN A 221 3.70 -21.53 -8.60
CA ASN A 221 4.88 -22.38 -8.44
C ASN A 221 6.08 -21.86 -9.23
N SER A 222 5.87 -21.38 -10.45
CA SER A 222 6.94 -20.88 -11.31
C SER A 222 7.53 -19.58 -10.76
N ILE A 223 6.69 -18.63 -10.35
CA ILE A 223 7.11 -17.37 -9.74
C ILE A 223 7.88 -17.60 -8.44
N LYS A 224 7.37 -18.47 -7.55
CA LYS A 224 8.03 -18.70 -6.26
C LYS A 224 9.37 -19.45 -6.42
N LEU A 225 9.49 -20.34 -7.39
CA LEU A 225 10.78 -20.97 -7.70
C LEU A 225 11.80 -19.98 -8.26
N GLU A 226 11.37 -19.10 -9.18
CA GLU A 226 12.22 -18.01 -9.69
C GLU A 226 12.69 -17.11 -8.55
N THR A 227 11.76 -16.70 -7.65
CA THR A 227 12.09 -15.91 -6.45
C THR A 227 13.15 -16.58 -5.57
N ILE A 228 12.98 -17.86 -5.26
CA ILE A 228 13.94 -18.63 -4.44
C ILE A 228 15.30 -18.67 -5.14
N SER A 229 15.31 -19.00 -6.43
CA SER A 229 16.55 -19.14 -7.22
C SER A 229 17.29 -17.80 -7.33
N ASP A 230 16.57 -16.70 -7.58
CA ASP A 230 17.15 -15.36 -7.65
C ASP A 230 17.72 -14.91 -6.28
N CYS A 231 17.03 -15.22 -5.17
CA CYS A 231 17.55 -14.96 -3.82
C CYS A 231 18.84 -15.75 -3.54
N GLN A 232 18.89 -17.02 -3.91
CA GLN A 232 20.09 -17.86 -3.74
C GLN A 232 21.27 -17.33 -4.56
N LEU A 233 21.03 -16.98 -5.83
CA LEU A 233 22.07 -16.43 -6.72
C LEU A 233 22.63 -15.10 -6.23
N ARG A 234 21.77 -14.28 -5.62
CA ARG A 234 22.12 -12.96 -5.07
C ARG A 234 22.69 -13.02 -3.65
N GLY A 235 22.71 -14.20 -3.02
CA GLY A 235 23.26 -14.39 -1.67
C GLY A 235 22.35 -13.90 -0.54
N TYR A 236 21.04 -13.77 -0.76
CA TYR A 236 20.09 -13.58 0.33
C TYR A 236 19.88 -14.87 1.12
N GLY A 237 19.69 -14.75 2.44
CA GLY A 237 19.41 -15.90 3.30
C GLY A 237 18.06 -16.58 2.99
N SER A 238 17.07 -15.78 2.63
CA SER A 238 15.74 -16.23 2.24
C SER A 238 14.99 -15.16 1.43
N PRO A 239 13.88 -15.49 0.74
CA PRO A 239 12.99 -14.48 0.14
C PRO A 239 12.43 -13.46 1.15
N LEU A 240 12.22 -13.88 2.41
CA LEU A 240 11.78 -12.97 3.47
C LEU A 240 12.88 -11.97 3.86
N ASP A 241 14.13 -12.42 3.98
CA ASP A 241 15.26 -11.54 4.30
C ASP A 241 15.46 -10.48 3.21
N ARG A 242 15.33 -10.87 1.92
CA ARG A 242 15.31 -9.92 0.80
C ARG A 242 14.20 -8.88 0.97
N THR A 243 12.98 -9.30 1.27
CA THR A 243 11.84 -8.38 1.42
C THR A 243 12.05 -7.43 2.60
N LEU A 244 12.57 -7.92 3.71
CA LEU A 244 12.87 -7.09 4.89
C LEU A 244 13.95 -6.06 4.60
N GLU A 245 15.02 -6.46 3.91
CA GLU A 245 16.08 -5.54 3.50
C GLU A 245 15.56 -4.45 2.55
N GLN A 246 14.74 -4.82 1.57
CA GLN A 246 14.08 -3.88 0.65
C GLN A 246 13.07 -2.97 1.35
N SER A 247 12.52 -3.41 2.48
CA SER A 247 11.60 -2.65 3.32
C SER A 247 12.31 -1.77 4.34
N ASP A 248 13.64 -1.79 4.42
CA ASP A 248 14.44 -1.12 5.44
C ASP A 248 13.96 -1.45 6.86
N MET A 249 13.67 -2.74 7.13
CA MET A 249 13.07 -3.22 8.37
C MET A 249 13.80 -4.45 8.93
N LYS A 250 13.97 -4.52 10.25
CA LYS A 250 14.61 -5.64 10.93
C LYS A 250 13.68 -6.85 11.07
N ARG A 251 14.27 -8.05 11.08
CA ARG A 251 13.53 -9.29 11.34
C ARG A 251 12.87 -9.29 12.72
N GLN A 252 13.54 -8.76 13.74
CA GLN A 252 13.01 -8.67 15.10
C GLN A 252 11.74 -7.82 15.18
N THR A 253 11.65 -6.76 14.37
CA THR A 253 10.45 -5.93 14.25
C THR A 253 9.27 -6.73 13.70
N LEU A 254 9.48 -7.48 12.63
CA LEU A 254 8.45 -8.36 12.07
C LEU A 254 8.00 -9.42 13.07
N ASP A 255 8.95 -10.10 13.72
CA ASP A 255 8.66 -11.16 14.70
C ASP A 255 7.91 -10.61 15.92
N ALA A 256 8.25 -9.42 16.41
CA ALA A 256 7.53 -8.75 17.49
C ALA A 256 6.08 -8.42 17.11
N MET A 257 5.89 -7.87 15.91
CA MET A 257 4.55 -7.55 15.38
C MET A 257 3.69 -8.80 15.18
N LEU A 258 4.20 -9.80 14.45
CA LEU A 258 3.45 -11.04 14.20
C LEU A 258 3.12 -11.78 15.50
N GLY A 259 4.08 -11.84 16.44
CA GLY A 259 3.83 -12.46 17.73
C GLY A 259 2.81 -11.71 18.60
N ALA A 260 2.70 -10.39 18.47
CA ALA A 260 1.62 -9.65 19.12
C ALA A 260 0.27 -9.90 18.44
N MET A 261 0.25 -9.93 17.10
CA MET A 261 -0.98 -10.26 16.34
C MET A 261 -1.51 -11.64 16.77
N GLU A 262 -0.63 -12.65 16.86
CA GLU A 262 -1.01 -14.01 17.28
C GLU A 262 -1.65 -14.02 18.67
N GLU A 263 -1.09 -13.29 19.63
CA GLU A 263 -1.65 -13.18 20.99
C GLU A 263 -3.06 -12.58 21.01
N TYR A 264 -3.39 -11.70 20.06
CA TYR A 264 -4.69 -11.03 19.99
C TYR A 264 -5.70 -11.72 19.05
N MET A 265 -5.31 -12.76 18.27
CA MET A 265 -6.25 -13.52 17.44
C MET A 265 -7.49 -14.01 18.20
N PRO A 266 -7.42 -14.47 19.47
CA PRO A 266 -8.62 -14.86 20.22
C PRO A 266 -9.67 -13.73 20.35
N LYS A 267 -9.25 -12.45 20.40
CA LYS A 267 -10.16 -11.31 20.44
C LYS A 267 -10.90 -11.11 19.12
N PHE A 268 -10.20 -11.23 18.00
CA PHE A 268 -10.84 -11.18 16.68
C PHE A 268 -11.81 -12.35 16.47
N ARG A 269 -11.44 -13.55 16.92
CA ARG A 269 -12.34 -14.71 16.90
C ARG A 269 -13.60 -14.47 17.75
N GLN A 270 -13.47 -13.80 18.92
CA GLN A 270 -14.62 -13.38 19.74
C GLN A 270 -15.55 -12.45 18.95
N TYR A 271 -15.01 -11.42 18.27
CA TYR A 271 -15.79 -10.52 17.43
C TYR A 271 -16.51 -11.26 16.30
N LEU A 272 -15.82 -12.12 15.55
CA LEU A 272 -16.40 -12.87 14.45
C LEU A 272 -17.53 -13.80 14.90
N ARG A 273 -17.36 -14.47 16.04
CA ARG A 273 -18.44 -15.29 16.63
C ARG A 273 -19.64 -14.44 17.05
N ALA A 274 -19.40 -13.27 17.66
CA ALA A 274 -20.48 -12.35 18.05
C ALA A 274 -21.25 -11.85 16.84
N LYS A 275 -20.54 -11.43 15.77
CA LYS A 275 -21.12 -11.05 14.48
C LYS A 275 -21.90 -12.23 13.86
N GLY A 276 -21.31 -13.43 13.84
CA GLY A 276 -21.98 -14.65 13.34
C GLY A 276 -23.28 -14.92 14.07
N LYS A 277 -23.27 -14.89 15.40
CA LYS A 277 -24.48 -15.08 16.22
C LYS A 277 -25.55 -14.02 15.95
N ALA A 278 -25.15 -12.76 15.79
CA ALA A 278 -26.08 -11.67 15.47
C ALA A 278 -26.72 -11.83 14.07
N LEU A 279 -26.01 -12.48 13.14
CA LEU A 279 -26.51 -12.82 11.80
C LEU A 279 -27.22 -14.20 11.73
N GLY A 280 -27.35 -14.91 12.85
CA GLY A 280 -28.07 -16.18 12.93
C GLY A 280 -27.23 -17.44 12.67
N HIS A 281 -25.88 -17.34 12.78
CA HIS A 281 -24.97 -18.47 12.61
C HIS A 281 -24.50 -19.03 13.96
N GLU A 282 -24.51 -20.36 14.10
CA GLU A 282 -24.13 -21.03 15.35
C GLU A 282 -22.67 -21.54 15.35
N ASN A 283 -22.11 -21.84 14.18
CA ASN A 283 -20.79 -22.51 14.03
C ASN A 283 -19.62 -21.56 13.71
N GLY A 284 -19.76 -20.26 13.98
CA GLY A 284 -18.84 -19.21 13.56
C GLY A 284 -19.40 -18.45 12.35
N LEU A 285 -18.69 -17.39 11.95
CA LEU A 285 -19.12 -16.55 10.84
C LEU A 285 -18.76 -17.21 9.50
N PRO A 286 -19.72 -17.43 8.58
CA PRO A 286 -19.39 -17.87 7.22
C PRO A 286 -18.54 -16.83 6.49
N TRP A 287 -17.65 -17.26 5.60
CA TRP A 287 -16.79 -16.36 4.82
C TRP A 287 -17.58 -15.29 4.07
N TYR A 288 -18.72 -15.64 3.51
CA TYR A 288 -19.56 -14.70 2.73
C TYR A 288 -20.21 -13.60 3.57
N ASP A 289 -20.19 -13.72 4.90
CA ASP A 289 -20.72 -12.71 5.82
C ASP A 289 -19.64 -11.88 6.52
N LEU A 290 -18.34 -12.05 6.16
CA LEU A 290 -17.27 -11.24 6.71
C LEU A 290 -17.52 -9.74 6.52
N PHE A 291 -18.06 -9.35 5.36
CA PHE A 291 -18.36 -7.96 4.99
C PHE A 291 -19.86 -7.63 5.10
N ALA A 292 -20.66 -8.50 5.73
CA ALA A 292 -22.07 -8.20 5.97
C ALA A 292 -22.21 -6.91 6.79
N PRO A 293 -22.96 -5.90 6.31
CA PRO A 293 -23.11 -4.65 7.02
C PRO A 293 -23.90 -4.84 8.31
N MET A 294 -23.45 -4.23 9.40
CA MET A 294 -24.12 -4.23 10.69
C MET A 294 -24.58 -2.80 11.03
N GLY A 295 -25.73 -2.70 11.70
CA GLY A 295 -26.30 -1.40 12.05
C GLY A 295 -26.95 -0.68 10.86
N LYS A 296 -27.30 0.57 11.04
CA LYS A 296 -27.89 1.43 9.99
C LYS A 296 -27.33 2.84 10.11
N SER A 297 -26.75 3.32 9.05
CA SER A 297 -26.47 4.75 8.86
C SER A 297 -27.22 5.21 7.60
N ALA A 298 -28.12 6.17 7.75
CA ALA A 298 -28.86 6.78 6.63
C ALA A 298 -28.33 8.18 6.32
N ALA A 299 -27.26 8.63 6.99
CA ALA A 299 -26.70 9.96 6.80
C ALA A 299 -26.03 10.07 5.43
N GLN A 300 -26.36 11.14 4.71
CA GLN A 300 -25.75 11.50 3.46
C GLN A 300 -25.01 12.83 3.62
N TYR A 301 -23.83 12.91 3.05
CA TYR A 301 -22.91 14.03 3.17
C TYR A 301 -22.56 14.57 1.79
N THR A 302 -22.49 15.88 1.69
CA THR A 302 -21.95 16.58 0.52
C THR A 302 -20.43 16.72 0.65
N ALA A 303 -19.74 17.04 -0.45
CA ALA A 303 -18.32 17.38 -0.41
C ALA A 303 -18.04 18.61 0.49
N GLU A 304 -18.99 19.55 0.62
CA GLU A 304 -18.90 20.69 1.54
C GLU A 304 -19.00 20.27 3.01
N ASP A 305 -19.89 19.29 3.30
CA ASP A 305 -19.96 18.71 4.64
C ASP A 305 -18.65 17.96 4.97
N ALA A 306 -18.10 17.20 4.03
CA ALA A 306 -16.82 16.53 4.20
C ALA A 306 -15.70 17.54 4.52
N LYS A 307 -15.60 18.65 3.75
CA LYS A 307 -14.65 19.73 4.05
C LYS A 307 -14.81 20.24 5.48
N ARG A 308 -16.03 20.64 5.84
CA ARG A 308 -16.31 21.20 7.18
C ARG A 308 -15.93 20.23 8.28
N ILE A 309 -16.36 18.97 8.18
CA ILE A 309 -16.08 17.92 9.16
C ILE A 309 -14.57 17.69 9.30
N LEU A 310 -13.86 17.48 8.19
CA LEU A 310 -12.43 17.16 8.21
C LEU A 310 -11.59 18.33 8.72
N VAL A 311 -11.88 19.56 8.29
CA VAL A 311 -11.16 20.76 8.79
C VAL A 311 -11.40 20.95 10.30
N GLU A 312 -12.65 20.80 10.77
CA GLU A 312 -12.98 20.91 12.19
C GLU A 312 -12.24 19.83 13.01
N LEU A 313 -12.32 18.58 12.59
CA LEU A 313 -11.69 17.48 13.32
C LEU A 313 -10.16 17.58 13.35
N PHE A 314 -9.53 17.86 12.20
CA PHE A 314 -8.08 17.97 12.14
C PHE A 314 -7.54 19.21 12.85
N SER A 315 -8.31 20.28 13.00
CA SER A 315 -7.91 21.44 13.81
C SER A 315 -7.74 21.09 15.30
N THR A 316 -8.43 20.05 15.78
CA THR A 316 -8.25 19.55 17.14
C THR A 316 -6.93 18.79 17.35
N PHE A 317 -6.33 18.31 16.26
CA PHE A 317 -5.05 17.60 16.26
C PHE A 317 -3.89 18.54 15.94
N ASP A 318 -3.90 19.15 14.73
CA ASP A 318 -2.86 20.06 14.23
C ASP A 318 -3.44 21.08 13.26
N GLN A 319 -3.24 22.36 13.51
CA GLN A 319 -3.73 23.44 12.66
C GLN A 319 -3.08 23.42 11.26
N GLU A 320 -1.81 23.00 11.15
CA GLU A 320 -1.14 22.89 9.84
C GLU A 320 -1.79 21.82 8.95
N LEU A 321 -2.22 20.69 9.54
CA LEU A 321 -2.98 19.66 8.83
C LEU A 321 -4.34 20.22 8.39
N ALA A 322 -5.08 20.88 9.30
CA ALA A 322 -6.39 21.46 8.98
C ALA A 322 -6.29 22.51 7.87
N ASP A 323 -5.28 23.38 7.90
CA ASP A 323 -5.03 24.39 6.88
C ASP A 323 -4.68 23.75 5.52
N MET A 324 -3.90 22.67 5.51
CA MET A 324 -3.59 21.92 4.30
C MET A 324 -4.85 21.28 3.72
N VAL A 325 -5.69 20.69 4.56
CA VAL A 325 -6.98 20.11 4.16
C VAL A 325 -7.88 21.19 3.57
N ALA A 326 -8.05 22.34 4.22
CA ALA A 326 -8.84 23.45 3.68
C ALA A 326 -8.36 23.87 2.29
N ARG A 327 -7.03 24.02 2.10
CA ARG A 327 -6.43 24.35 0.80
C ARG A 327 -6.68 23.27 -0.25
N ALA A 328 -6.63 21.98 0.11
CA ALA A 328 -6.88 20.89 -0.82
C ALA A 328 -8.26 20.99 -1.47
N PHE A 329 -9.27 21.39 -0.70
CA PHE A 329 -10.60 21.66 -1.22
C PHE A 329 -10.67 22.98 -2.02
N ASP A 330 -10.11 24.07 -1.50
CA ASP A 330 -10.22 25.41 -2.08
C ASP A 330 -9.40 25.57 -3.37
N GLU A 331 -8.25 24.92 -3.46
CA GLU A 331 -7.33 24.96 -4.60
C GLU A 331 -7.57 23.84 -5.62
N SER A 332 -8.68 23.09 -5.48
CA SER A 332 -9.08 22.02 -6.40
C SER A 332 -8.03 20.92 -6.55
N TRP A 333 -7.60 20.35 -5.41
CA TRP A 333 -6.69 19.20 -5.42
C TRP A 333 -7.44 17.88 -5.63
N ILE A 334 -8.77 17.86 -5.41
CA ILE A 334 -9.58 16.64 -5.29
C ILE A 334 -10.50 16.49 -6.51
N ASP A 335 -10.51 15.31 -7.10
CA ASP A 335 -11.51 14.85 -8.07
C ASP A 335 -12.48 13.92 -7.33
N PHE A 336 -13.71 14.38 -7.09
CA PHE A 336 -14.61 13.78 -6.11
C PHE A 336 -15.41 12.60 -6.65
N TYR A 337 -16.27 12.84 -7.62
CA TYR A 337 -17.39 11.94 -7.91
C TYR A 337 -17.08 10.88 -8.95
N PRO A 338 -17.74 9.69 -8.85
CA PRO A 338 -17.62 8.66 -9.87
C PRO A 338 -18.21 9.14 -11.20
N ARG A 339 -17.60 8.74 -12.30
CA ARG A 339 -18.10 8.95 -13.66
C ARG A 339 -17.55 7.91 -14.61
N ASP A 340 -18.20 7.73 -15.75
CA ASP A 340 -17.76 6.78 -16.78
C ASP A 340 -16.33 7.06 -17.25
N GLY A 341 -15.52 6.02 -17.28
CA GLY A 341 -14.11 6.09 -17.67
C GLY A 341 -13.14 6.53 -16.55
N LYS A 342 -13.61 6.95 -15.37
CA LYS A 342 -12.74 7.25 -14.23
C LYS A 342 -12.24 5.99 -13.55
N THR A 343 -11.00 6.01 -13.09
CA THR A 343 -10.41 4.92 -12.29
C THR A 343 -11.20 4.71 -11.00
N GLY A 344 -11.46 3.45 -10.65
CA GLY A 344 -12.11 3.08 -9.39
C GLY A 344 -11.19 3.21 -8.19
N GLY A 345 -11.76 3.15 -6.99
CA GLY A 345 -11.02 3.31 -5.73
C GLY A 345 -10.69 4.77 -5.42
N ALA A 346 -9.61 4.98 -4.67
CA ALA A 346 -9.07 6.29 -4.32
C ALA A 346 -7.54 6.23 -4.32
N PHE A 347 -6.88 7.37 -4.51
CA PHE A 347 -5.44 7.52 -4.33
C PHE A 347 -5.03 8.98 -4.14
N CYS A 348 -3.86 9.19 -3.55
CA CYS A 348 -3.20 10.48 -3.46
C CYS A 348 -1.85 10.44 -4.20
N ALA A 349 -1.66 11.30 -5.19
CA ALA A 349 -0.39 11.51 -5.90
C ALA A 349 0.28 12.80 -5.43
N GLY A 350 1.55 12.71 -5.03
CA GLY A 350 2.36 13.87 -4.68
C GLY A 350 2.89 14.58 -5.92
N VAL A 351 2.49 15.84 -6.15
CA VAL A 351 2.95 16.64 -7.28
C VAL A 351 4.04 17.60 -6.81
N ALA A 352 5.24 17.07 -6.67
CA ALA A 352 6.37 17.77 -6.06
C ALA A 352 6.75 19.08 -6.76
N CYS A 353 6.60 19.17 -8.10
CA CYS A 353 6.93 20.35 -8.89
C CYS A 353 6.10 21.60 -8.54
N ILE A 354 4.90 21.42 -7.97
CA ILE A 354 4.04 22.51 -7.49
C ILE A 354 3.86 22.50 -5.97
N GLY A 355 4.47 21.54 -5.26
CA GLY A 355 4.38 21.40 -3.81
C GLY A 355 2.97 21.11 -3.29
N GLN A 356 2.17 20.42 -4.08
CA GLN A 356 0.79 20.02 -3.79
C GLN A 356 0.61 18.52 -4.01
N SER A 357 -0.56 18.00 -3.67
CA SER A 357 -0.99 16.66 -4.06
C SER A 357 -2.22 16.72 -4.98
N ARG A 358 -2.54 15.59 -5.63
CA ARG A 358 -3.82 15.38 -6.32
C ARG A 358 -4.45 14.12 -5.78
N ILE A 359 -5.72 14.23 -5.44
CA ILE A 359 -6.49 13.16 -4.80
C ILE A 359 -7.63 12.77 -5.72
N LEU A 360 -7.71 11.50 -6.06
CA LEU A 360 -8.85 10.92 -6.76
C LEU A 360 -9.69 10.14 -5.76
N THR A 361 -11.01 10.39 -5.74
CA THR A 361 -11.97 9.59 -5.00
C THR A 361 -13.17 9.24 -5.87
N ASN A 362 -13.98 8.30 -5.42
CA ASN A 362 -15.30 8.03 -5.98
C ASN A 362 -16.35 8.27 -4.88
N PHE A 363 -16.46 9.53 -4.46
CA PHE A 363 -17.28 9.98 -3.34
C PHE A 363 -18.76 9.70 -3.59
N ASP A 364 -19.39 8.92 -2.71
CA ASP A 364 -20.80 8.49 -2.83
C ASP A 364 -21.72 9.11 -1.77
N GLY A 365 -21.19 10.01 -0.94
CA GLY A 365 -21.92 10.69 0.12
C GLY A 365 -22.06 9.90 1.42
N THR A 366 -21.49 8.73 1.53
CA THR A 366 -21.45 7.97 2.79
C THR A 366 -20.39 8.50 3.74
N PHE A 367 -20.48 8.17 5.03
CA PHE A 367 -19.40 8.48 5.99
C PHE A 367 -18.09 7.76 5.63
N GLY A 368 -18.17 6.55 5.05
CA GLY A 368 -17.02 5.83 4.53
C GLY A 368 -16.23 6.63 3.49
N SER A 369 -16.92 7.39 2.62
CA SER A 369 -16.26 8.30 1.67
C SER A 369 -15.52 9.45 2.36
N ILE A 370 -16.00 9.93 3.53
CA ILE A 370 -15.28 10.93 4.35
C ILE A 370 -14.02 10.31 4.96
N VAL A 371 -14.10 9.07 5.43
CA VAL A 371 -12.93 8.33 5.95
C VAL A 371 -11.89 8.11 4.85
N THR A 372 -12.33 7.72 3.64
CA THR A 372 -11.45 7.62 2.46
C THR A 372 -10.77 8.96 2.14
N LEU A 373 -11.51 10.07 2.15
CA LEU A 373 -10.91 11.40 1.98
C LEU A 373 -9.88 11.72 3.08
N ALA A 374 -10.17 11.38 4.34
CA ALA A 374 -9.24 11.55 5.45
C ALA A 374 -7.94 10.76 5.24
N HIS A 375 -8.05 9.52 4.74
CA HIS A 375 -6.94 8.67 4.36
C HIS A 375 -6.05 9.34 3.30
N GLU A 376 -6.64 9.72 2.17
CA GLU A 376 -5.90 10.34 1.06
C GLU A 376 -5.27 11.70 1.46
N LEU A 377 -5.96 12.47 2.30
CA LEU A 377 -5.43 13.70 2.87
C LEU A 377 -4.28 13.43 3.86
N GLY A 378 -4.24 12.25 4.49
CA GLY A 378 -3.10 11.80 5.28
C GLY A 378 -1.84 11.63 4.43
N HIS A 379 -1.95 10.98 3.26
CA HIS A 379 -0.86 10.93 2.29
C HIS A 379 -0.43 12.32 1.81
N ALA A 380 -1.39 13.22 1.56
CA ALA A 380 -1.07 14.60 1.17
C ALA A 380 -0.29 15.33 2.28
N PHE A 381 -0.64 15.11 3.55
CA PHE A 381 0.09 15.68 4.68
C PHE A 381 1.49 15.08 4.83
N HIS A 382 1.63 13.77 4.62
CA HIS A 382 2.93 13.11 4.57
C HIS A 382 3.83 13.72 3.49
N ASN A 383 3.30 13.88 2.26
CA ASN A 383 3.97 14.55 1.15
C ASN A 383 4.40 15.99 1.53
N GLN A 384 3.55 16.73 2.25
CA GLN A 384 3.92 18.06 2.74
C GLN A 384 5.07 18.00 3.75
N CYS A 385 5.07 17.02 4.66
CA CYS A 385 6.12 16.87 5.67
C CYS A 385 7.51 16.58 5.05
N ILE A 386 7.56 15.75 4.01
CA ILE A 386 8.81 15.35 3.34
C ILE A 386 9.26 16.33 2.23
N ARG A 387 8.43 17.32 1.88
CA ARG A 387 8.69 18.24 0.75
C ARG A 387 10.03 18.98 0.84
N ALA A 388 10.50 19.27 2.06
CA ALA A 388 11.76 19.97 2.29
C ALA A 388 13.00 19.12 1.95
N HIS A 389 12.88 17.81 1.83
CA HIS A 389 13.97 16.94 1.43
C HIS A 389 14.35 17.16 -0.03
N ARG A 390 15.60 16.83 -0.33
CA ARG A 390 16.12 16.80 -1.71
C ARG A 390 15.37 15.74 -2.54
N PRO A 391 15.32 15.89 -3.87
CA PRO A 391 14.45 15.05 -4.72
C PRO A 391 14.57 13.56 -4.52
N LEU A 392 15.78 13.00 -4.36
CA LEU A 392 15.97 11.55 -4.20
C LEU A 392 15.65 11.03 -2.79
N ASN A 393 15.34 11.92 -1.84
CA ASN A 393 14.92 11.61 -0.47
C ASN A 393 13.42 11.87 -0.27
N ARG A 394 12.59 11.69 -1.30
CA ARG A 394 11.14 11.90 -1.20
C ARG A 394 10.33 10.63 -1.41
N ASP A 395 10.99 9.49 -1.34
CA ASP A 395 10.36 8.18 -1.43
C ASP A 395 10.61 7.40 -0.15
N TYR A 396 9.59 6.74 0.38
CA TYR A 396 9.64 5.99 1.64
C TYR A 396 9.32 4.51 1.41
N SER A 397 9.77 3.66 2.34
CA SER A 397 9.53 2.22 2.27
C SER A 397 8.06 1.88 2.54
N MET A 398 7.59 0.76 1.97
CA MET A 398 6.20 0.33 2.06
C MET A 398 5.65 0.20 3.49
N PRO A 399 6.38 -0.29 4.50
CA PRO A 399 5.85 -0.40 5.85
C PRO A 399 5.37 0.94 6.42
N VAL A 400 6.06 2.05 6.15
CA VAL A 400 5.70 3.37 6.69
C VAL A 400 4.78 4.19 5.78
N ALA A 401 4.42 3.66 4.61
CA ALA A 401 3.61 4.37 3.62
C ALA A 401 2.24 4.79 4.15
N GLU A 402 1.58 3.90 4.91
CA GLU A 402 0.24 4.10 5.45
C GLU A 402 0.20 4.78 6.83
N THR A 403 1.35 5.27 7.32
CA THR A 403 1.43 5.86 8.67
C THR A 403 0.51 7.08 8.84
N ALA A 404 0.54 8.00 7.88
CA ALA A 404 -0.24 9.24 7.99
C ALA A 404 -1.70 9.05 7.56
N SER A 405 -1.95 8.22 6.56
CA SER A 405 -3.29 7.93 6.05
C SER A 405 -4.14 7.23 7.09
N THR A 406 -3.67 6.12 7.65
CA THR A 406 -4.39 5.39 8.71
C THR A 406 -4.46 6.17 10.03
N PHE A 407 -3.45 6.99 10.36
CA PHE A 407 -3.54 7.87 11.52
C PHE A 407 -4.72 8.87 11.39
N ASN A 408 -4.90 9.47 10.22
CA ASN A 408 -6.03 10.35 9.96
C ASN A 408 -7.38 9.64 10.08
N GLU A 409 -7.47 8.39 9.58
CA GLU A 409 -8.67 7.57 9.79
C GLU A 409 -8.97 7.38 11.28
N CYS A 410 -7.95 7.06 12.10
CA CYS A 410 -8.10 6.92 13.55
C CYS A 410 -8.69 8.19 14.19
N VAL A 411 -8.20 9.37 13.79
CA VAL A 411 -8.69 10.67 14.30
C VAL A 411 -10.16 10.87 13.96
N VAL A 412 -10.53 10.63 12.69
CA VAL A 412 -11.90 10.84 12.18
C VAL A 412 -12.87 9.84 12.79
N MET A 413 -12.51 8.55 12.80
CA MET A 413 -13.37 7.49 13.35
C MET A 413 -13.60 7.65 14.84
N ALA A 414 -12.55 7.95 15.61
CA ALA A 414 -12.71 8.17 17.06
C ALA A 414 -13.62 9.38 17.37
N ALA A 415 -13.61 10.41 16.52
CA ALA A 415 -14.51 11.54 16.70
C ALA A 415 -15.95 11.19 16.30
N ALA A 416 -16.14 10.47 15.20
CA ALA A 416 -17.46 10.04 14.73
C ALA A 416 -18.15 9.13 15.75
N ILE A 417 -17.44 8.14 16.30
CA ILE A 417 -17.95 7.23 17.33
C ILE A 417 -18.41 8.00 18.57
N ARG A 418 -17.61 8.99 19.03
CA ARG A 418 -18.01 9.84 20.16
C ARG A 418 -19.24 10.73 19.89
N GLN A 419 -19.53 11.05 18.63
CA GLN A 419 -20.64 11.91 18.23
C GLN A 419 -21.86 11.12 17.76
N ALA A 420 -21.80 9.80 17.72
CA ALA A 420 -22.91 8.93 17.31
C ALA A 420 -24.17 9.24 18.13
N LYS A 421 -25.30 9.40 17.43
CA LYS A 421 -26.57 9.83 18.00
C LYS A 421 -27.49 8.66 18.40
N SER A 422 -27.15 7.46 17.97
CA SER A 422 -27.92 6.25 18.24
C SER A 422 -27.02 5.02 18.35
N HIS A 423 -27.51 4.02 19.05
CA HIS A 423 -26.86 2.71 19.19
C HIS A 423 -26.57 2.04 17.82
N GLY A 424 -27.51 2.19 16.87
CA GLY A 424 -27.35 1.65 15.53
C GLY A 424 -26.29 2.37 14.70
N GLU A 425 -26.12 3.70 14.86
CA GLU A 425 -25.07 4.48 14.22
C GLU A 425 -23.70 4.16 14.83
N GLU A 426 -23.61 4.09 16.15
CA GLU A 426 -22.38 3.71 16.86
C GLU A 426 -21.91 2.31 16.44
N LEU A 427 -22.83 1.33 16.43
CA LEU A 427 -22.54 -0.02 15.96
C LEU A 427 -22.03 -0.02 14.51
N ALA A 428 -22.70 0.69 13.60
CA ALA A 428 -22.31 0.72 12.20
C ALA A 428 -20.90 1.29 11.99
N LEU A 429 -20.55 2.34 12.72
CA LEU A 429 -19.21 2.97 12.64
C LEU A 429 -18.11 2.04 13.17
N ILE A 430 -18.29 1.52 14.39
CA ILE A 430 -17.26 0.68 15.01
C ILE A 430 -17.12 -0.64 14.25
N GLU A 431 -18.22 -1.22 13.81
CA GLU A 431 -18.19 -2.49 13.10
C GLU A 431 -17.53 -2.36 11.72
N SER A 432 -17.80 -1.27 10.98
CA SER A 432 -17.11 -0.98 9.72
C SER A 432 -15.58 -0.90 9.93
N GLN A 433 -15.14 -0.20 10.98
CA GLN A 433 -13.73 -0.12 11.32
C GLN A 433 -13.15 -1.50 11.71
N LEU A 434 -13.88 -2.31 12.46
CA LEU A 434 -13.42 -3.65 12.84
C LEU A 434 -13.36 -4.61 11.65
N GLN A 435 -14.20 -4.45 10.62
CA GLN A 435 -14.06 -5.20 9.36
C GLN A 435 -12.70 -4.92 8.72
N ASP A 436 -12.33 -3.64 8.59
CA ASP A 436 -11.06 -3.24 7.98
C ASP A 436 -9.87 -3.72 8.81
N VAL A 437 -9.91 -3.52 10.13
CA VAL A 437 -8.85 -4.00 11.04
C VAL A 437 -8.74 -5.53 11.01
N THR A 438 -9.86 -6.26 10.91
CA THR A 438 -9.84 -7.72 10.76
C THR A 438 -9.16 -8.16 9.48
N GLN A 439 -9.32 -7.42 8.37
CA GLN A 439 -8.57 -7.66 7.14
C GLN A 439 -7.06 -7.42 7.35
N ILE A 440 -6.69 -6.31 7.99
CA ILE A 440 -5.29 -5.95 8.26
C ILE A 440 -4.62 -6.97 9.22
N ILE A 441 -5.35 -7.55 10.15
CA ILE A 441 -4.79 -8.48 11.14
C ILE A 441 -5.00 -9.93 10.71
N CYS A 442 -6.23 -10.40 10.60
CA CYS A 442 -6.50 -11.82 10.38
C CYS A 442 -6.22 -12.27 8.94
N ASP A 443 -6.66 -11.50 7.92
CA ASP A 443 -6.42 -11.88 6.52
C ASP A 443 -4.94 -11.74 6.17
N ILE A 444 -4.29 -10.65 6.58
CA ILE A 444 -2.84 -10.46 6.34
C ILE A 444 -2.02 -11.54 7.05
N TYR A 445 -2.34 -11.92 8.30
CA TYR A 445 -1.65 -13.00 8.98
C TYR A 445 -1.83 -14.34 8.26
N SER A 446 -3.04 -14.65 7.79
CA SER A 446 -3.28 -15.85 7.00
C SER A 446 -2.51 -15.86 5.68
N ARG A 447 -2.38 -14.69 5.02
CA ARG A 447 -1.59 -14.54 3.79
C ARG A 447 -0.11 -14.74 4.05
N TYR A 448 0.42 -14.19 5.14
CA TYR A 448 1.80 -14.38 5.54
C TYR A 448 2.11 -15.87 5.78
N LEU A 449 1.26 -16.56 6.53
CA LEU A 449 1.40 -17.98 6.80
C LEU A 449 1.34 -18.84 5.52
N PHE A 450 0.37 -18.53 4.64
CA PHE A 450 0.24 -19.23 3.36
C PHE A 450 1.50 -19.06 2.51
N GLU A 451 1.96 -17.81 2.32
CA GLU A 451 3.13 -17.54 1.48
C GLU A 451 4.41 -18.16 2.06
N SER A 452 4.56 -18.17 3.38
CA SER A 452 5.66 -18.86 4.07
C SER A 452 5.63 -20.36 3.77
N MET A 453 4.47 -21.02 3.94
CA MET A 453 4.33 -22.44 3.62
C MET A 453 4.62 -22.72 2.15
N VAL A 454 4.18 -21.87 1.24
CA VAL A 454 4.44 -22.04 -0.20
C VAL A 454 5.95 -21.96 -0.50
N LEU A 455 6.65 -20.94 0.01
CA LEU A 455 8.09 -20.76 -0.22
C LEU A 455 8.92 -21.89 0.42
N GLU A 456 8.59 -22.32 1.65
CA GLU A 456 9.26 -23.42 2.32
C GLU A 456 9.13 -24.76 1.58
N ASN A 457 7.99 -25.03 0.96
CA ASN A 457 7.75 -26.28 0.26
C ASN A 457 8.20 -26.25 -1.21
N ARG A 458 8.19 -25.07 -1.86
CA ARG A 458 8.41 -24.96 -3.31
C ARG A 458 9.79 -25.38 -3.77
N GLU A 459 10.79 -25.21 -2.93
CA GLU A 459 12.16 -25.67 -3.23
C GLU A 459 12.24 -27.19 -3.41
N GLN A 460 11.39 -27.92 -2.69
CA GLN A 460 11.44 -29.39 -2.66
C GLN A 460 10.43 -30.04 -3.62
N GLN A 461 9.31 -29.40 -3.88
CA GLN A 461 8.23 -29.99 -4.68
C GLN A 461 7.34 -28.97 -5.40
N PHE A 462 6.72 -29.42 -6.47
CA PHE A 462 5.62 -28.72 -7.09
C PHE A 462 4.34 -28.94 -6.26
N MET A 463 3.55 -27.90 -6.07
CA MET A 463 2.27 -27.96 -5.34
C MET A 463 1.12 -27.82 -6.33
N ASP A 464 0.29 -28.84 -6.45
CA ASP A 464 -0.95 -28.77 -7.23
C ASP A 464 -2.00 -27.84 -6.57
N ALA A 465 -3.08 -27.59 -7.28
CA ALA A 465 -4.13 -26.69 -6.80
C ALA A 465 -4.77 -27.16 -5.49
N ASP A 466 -4.96 -28.48 -5.31
CA ASP A 466 -5.57 -29.05 -4.10
C ASP A 466 -4.64 -28.91 -2.89
N THR A 467 -3.33 -29.10 -3.08
CA THR A 467 -2.30 -28.83 -2.06
C THR A 467 -2.30 -27.35 -1.64
N LEU A 468 -2.35 -26.43 -2.61
CA LEU A 468 -2.41 -24.99 -2.34
C LEU A 468 -3.71 -24.59 -1.62
N CYS A 469 -4.85 -25.17 -1.99
CA CYS A 469 -6.11 -24.98 -1.27
C CYS A 469 -6.02 -25.48 0.18
N GLY A 470 -5.41 -26.64 0.40
CA GLY A 470 -5.16 -27.17 1.75
C GLY A 470 -4.27 -26.26 2.59
N MET A 471 -3.19 -25.69 2.02
CA MET A 471 -2.32 -24.72 2.68
C MET A 471 -3.08 -23.42 3.02
N MET A 472 -3.93 -22.91 2.11
CA MET A 472 -4.74 -21.73 2.35
C MET A 472 -5.76 -21.95 3.49
N LEU A 473 -6.46 -23.08 3.49
CA LEU A 473 -7.38 -23.43 4.56
C LEU A 473 -6.68 -23.57 5.92
N LYS A 474 -5.49 -24.16 5.94
CA LYS A 474 -4.66 -24.26 7.15
C LYS A 474 -4.25 -22.87 7.66
N ALA A 475 -3.83 -21.96 6.78
CA ALA A 475 -3.49 -20.60 7.14
C ALA A 475 -4.70 -19.83 7.72
N GLN A 476 -5.87 -19.98 7.10
CA GLN A 476 -7.12 -19.41 7.62
C GLN A 476 -7.52 -20.02 8.97
N GLU A 477 -7.32 -21.30 9.17
CA GLU A 477 -7.58 -21.95 10.45
C GLU A 477 -6.70 -21.38 11.57
N GLN A 478 -5.41 -21.22 11.31
CA GLN A 478 -4.47 -20.65 12.27
C GLN A 478 -4.79 -19.19 12.63
N SER A 479 -5.24 -18.41 11.66
CA SER A 479 -5.61 -17.01 11.87
C SER A 479 -7.00 -16.88 12.49
N TYR A 480 -8.02 -17.30 11.77
CA TYR A 480 -9.42 -17.07 12.13
C TYR A 480 -10.01 -18.08 13.14
N GLY A 481 -9.42 -19.29 13.22
CA GLY A 481 -9.85 -20.36 14.14
C GLY A 481 -11.35 -20.65 14.09
N ASP A 482 -11.95 -20.66 15.27
CA ASP A 482 -13.38 -20.82 15.50
C ASP A 482 -14.22 -19.54 15.29
N GLY A 483 -13.57 -18.44 14.93
CA GLY A 483 -14.26 -17.22 14.49
C GLY A 483 -14.96 -17.40 13.15
N LEU A 484 -14.41 -18.25 12.25
CA LEU A 484 -15.06 -18.62 10.99
C LEU A 484 -15.67 -20.00 11.05
N ASP A 485 -16.82 -20.15 10.39
CA ASP A 485 -17.42 -21.46 10.14
C ASP A 485 -16.49 -22.30 9.24
N PRO A 486 -15.99 -23.47 9.70
CA PRO A 486 -15.07 -24.29 8.93
C PRO A 486 -15.66 -24.82 7.62
N GLY A 487 -17.00 -24.90 7.51
CA GLY A 487 -17.70 -25.34 6.29
C GLY A 487 -17.77 -24.27 5.20
N PHE A 488 -17.48 -23.02 5.53
CA PHE A 488 -17.60 -21.87 4.62
C PHE A 488 -16.34 -21.01 4.57
N ARG A 489 -15.14 -21.58 4.75
CA ARG A 489 -13.86 -20.92 4.49
C ARG A 489 -13.60 -20.81 2.98
N HIS A 490 -12.63 -19.99 2.57
CA HIS A 490 -12.37 -19.70 1.16
C HIS A 490 -11.04 -20.32 0.67
N PRO A 491 -11.04 -21.55 0.11
CA PRO A 491 -9.83 -22.27 -0.28
C PRO A 491 -9.04 -21.60 -1.40
N TYR A 492 -9.68 -20.76 -2.24
CA TYR A 492 -9.10 -20.18 -3.45
C TYR A 492 -8.58 -18.74 -3.28
N MET A 493 -8.46 -18.22 -2.04
CA MET A 493 -7.96 -16.86 -1.84
C MET A 493 -6.57 -16.61 -2.46
N TRP A 494 -5.77 -17.65 -2.62
CA TRP A 494 -4.48 -17.58 -3.28
C TRP A 494 -4.60 -17.29 -4.79
N ILE A 495 -5.70 -17.64 -5.45
CA ILE A 495 -5.92 -17.42 -6.89
C ILE A 495 -6.18 -15.93 -7.18
N CYS A 496 -7.05 -15.29 -6.39
CA CYS A 496 -7.54 -13.94 -6.69
C CYS A 496 -6.68 -12.81 -6.11
N LYS A 497 -5.70 -13.11 -5.27
CA LYS A 497 -4.82 -12.10 -4.67
C LYS A 497 -3.56 -11.91 -5.52
N SER A 498 -3.56 -10.89 -6.36
CA SER A 498 -2.44 -10.55 -7.25
C SER A 498 -1.10 -10.34 -6.54
N HIS A 499 -1.12 -9.98 -5.25
CA HIS A 499 0.07 -9.77 -4.43
C HIS A 499 1.03 -10.95 -4.41
N TYR A 500 0.53 -12.20 -4.42
CA TYR A 500 1.39 -13.40 -4.46
C TYR A 500 2.17 -13.56 -5.77
N TYR A 501 1.71 -12.90 -6.84
CA TYR A 501 2.27 -13.03 -8.20
C TYR A 501 3.15 -11.85 -8.58
N GLY A 502 2.86 -10.66 -8.08
CA GLY A 502 3.60 -9.44 -8.40
C GLY A 502 4.73 -9.09 -7.44
N ALA A 503 4.70 -9.63 -6.22
CA ALA A 503 5.69 -9.33 -5.19
C ALA A 503 5.86 -10.49 -4.20
N THR A 504 6.88 -10.40 -3.34
CA THR A 504 7.14 -11.42 -2.31
C THR A 504 6.85 -10.81 -0.94
N PHE A 505 6.05 -11.50 -0.13
CA PHE A 505 5.58 -11.03 1.17
C PHE A 505 4.96 -9.62 1.17
N TYR A 506 4.30 -9.27 0.06
CA TYR A 506 3.54 -8.01 -0.03
C TYR A 506 2.21 -8.14 0.73
N ASN A 507 2.31 -8.44 2.00
CA ASN A 507 1.22 -8.67 2.94
C ASN A 507 1.52 -7.99 4.29
N PHE A 508 2.58 -8.33 5.00
CA PHE A 508 2.89 -7.76 6.32
C PHE A 508 3.05 -6.23 6.34
N PRO A 509 3.46 -5.51 5.25
CA PRO A 509 3.49 -4.05 5.27
C PRO A 509 2.13 -3.41 5.57
N TYR A 510 1.03 -4.03 5.17
CA TYR A 510 -0.32 -3.56 5.53
C TYR A 510 -0.60 -3.68 7.02
N ALA A 511 -0.24 -4.82 7.63
CA ALA A 511 -0.36 -5.00 9.07
C ALA A 511 0.55 -4.03 9.84
N PHE A 512 1.78 -3.85 9.36
CA PHE A 512 2.72 -2.88 9.93
C PHE A 512 2.14 -1.47 9.90
N GLY A 513 1.73 -0.97 8.74
CA GLY A 513 1.21 0.38 8.56
C GLY A 513 0.00 0.66 9.43
N GLY A 514 -0.97 -0.27 9.45
CA GLY A 514 -2.16 -0.17 10.28
C GLY A 514 -1.84 -0.15 11.78
N LEU A 515 -1.10 -1.15 12.27
CA LEU A 515 -0.74 -1.24 13.69
C LEU A 515 0.17 -0.11 14.15
N PHE A 516 1.11 0.32 13.30
CA PHE A 516 1.98 1.45 13.61
C PHE A 516 1.16 2.74 13.78
N ALA A 517 0.23 3.02 12.87
CA ALA A 517 -0.66 4.18 12.97
C ALA A 517 -1.56 4.12 14.22
N TRP A 518 -2.12 2.95 14.55
CA TRP A 518 -2.89 2.77 15.77
C TRP A 518 -2.05 2.96 17.03
N GLY A 519 -0.81 2.48 17.04
CA GLY A 519 0.13 2.70 18.15
C GLY A 519 0.49 4.17 18.33
N LEU A 520 0.73 4.89 17.23
CA LEU A 520 0.95 6.34 17.24
C LEU A 520 -0.28 7.10 17.71
N TYR A 521 -1.48 6.69 17.29
CA TYR A 521 -2.71 7.32 17.76
C TYR A 521 -2.94 7.08 19.24
N ALA A 522 -2.68 5.88 19.76
CA ALA A 522 -2.72 5.60 21.20
C ALA A 522 -1.71 6.45 21.97
N GLN A 523 -0.53 6.72 21.42
CA GLN A 523 0.44 7.63 22.02
C GLN A 523 -0.05 9.08 22.01
N TYR A 524 -0.66 9.54 20.89
CA TYR A 524 -1.31 10.85 20.84
C TYR A 524 -2.40 11.01 21.92
N GLN A 525 -3.22 9.98 22.12
CA GLN A 525 -4.25 10.03 23.18
C GLN A 525 -3.65 10.21 24.60
N ARG A 526 -2.46 9.68 24.85
CA ARG A 526 -1.77 9.84 26.14
C ARG A 526 -1.05 11.18 26.29
N GLU A 527 -0.38 11.65 25.22
CA GLU A 527 0.50 12.83 25.27
C GLU A 527 -0.20 14.13 24.85
N GLY A 528 -1.31 14.02 24.13
CA GLY A 528 -2.03 15.18 23.60
C GLY A 528 -1.19 16.01 22.63
N ALA A 529 -1.31 17.33 22.69
CA ALA A 529 -0.63 18.26 21.78
C ALA A 529 0.92 18.15 21.79
N ALA A 530 1.51 17.62 22.87
CA ALA A 530 2.96 17.41 22.94
C ALA A 530 3.47 16.34 21.95
N PHE A 531 2.60 15.45 21.50
CA PHE A 531 2.92 14.44 20.50
C PHE A 531 3.06 15.01 19.08
N VAL A 532 2.30 16.05 18.72
CA VAL A 532 2.22 16.58 17.34
C VAL A 532 3.58 16.92 16.73
N PRO A 533 4.49 17.65 17.42
CA PRO A 533 5.83 17.90 16.86
C PRO A 533 6.65 16.63 16.63
N LYS A 534 6.52 15.62 17.49
CA LYS A 534 7.19 14.32 17.35
C LYS A 534 6.66 13.59 16.11
N TYR A 535 5.35 13.58 15.93
CA TYR A 535 4.68 12.97 14.79
C TYR A 535 5.12 13.59 13.46
N LYS A 536 5.14 14.94 13.36
CA LYS A 536 5.62 15.63 12.16
C LYS A 536 7.10 15.36 11.89
N LYS A 537 7.92 15.27 12.93
CA LYS A 537 9.34 14.88 12.79
C LYS A 537 9.46 13.43 12.31
N LEU A 538 8.66 12.52 12.87
CA LEU A 538 8.60 11.12 12.45
C LEU A 538 8.26 11.01 10.95
N LEU A 539 7.20 11.68 10.48
CA LEU A 539 6.84 11.69 9.06
C LEU A 539 7.97 12.22 8.17
N ARG A 540 8.69 13.25 8.59
CA ARG A 540 9.86 13.74 7.85
C ARG A 540 10.99 12.72 7.77
N THR A 541 11.13 11.86 8.75
CA THR A 541 12.23 10.89 8.83
C THR A 541 12.00 9.65 7.98
N THR A 542 10.76 9.36 7.57
CA THR A 542 10.36 8.13 6.84
C THR A 542 11.14 7.88 5.54
N THR A 543 11.69 8.90 4.92
CA THR A 543 12.40 8.82 3.63
C THR A 543 13.92 8.72 3.76
N VAL A 544 14.45 8.89 4.97
CA VAL A 544 15.90 9.01 5.21
C VAL A 544 16.40 8.12 6.36
N ALA A 545 15.59 7.15 6.76
CA ALA A 545 15.92 6.26 7.88
C ALA A 545 15.19 4.91 7.76
N THR A 546 15.64 3.91 8.52
CA THR A 546 14.95 2.61 8.66
C THR A 546 13.63 2.77 9.42
N ALA A 547 12.74 1.77 9.32
CA ALA A 547 11.46 1.78 10.05
C ALA A 547 11.67 1.96 11.57
N GLU A 548 12.69 1.32 12.14
CA GLU A 548 13.04 1.41 13.55
C GLU A 548 13.52 2.81 13.94
N ASP A 549 14.38 3.41 13.12
CA ASP A 549 14.89 4.77 13.39
C ASP A 549 13.79 5.82 13.25
N VAL A 550 12.86 5.62 12.31
CA VAL A 550 11.64 6.44 12.19
C VAL A 550 10.81 6.39 13.47
N ALA A 551 10.56 5.20 14.01
CA ALA A 551 9.79 5.01 15.24
C ALA A 551 10.51 5.58 16.46
N GLN A 552 11.84 5.47 16.51
CA GLN A 552 12.67 6.01 17.59
C GLN A 552 12.53 7.53 17.73
N VAL A 553 12.17 8.27 16.66
CA VAL A 553 11.86 9.72 16.76
C VAL A 553 10.73 10.01 17.74
N ALA A 554 9.77 9.10 17.88
CA ALA A 554 8.67 9.18 18.83
C ALA A 554 8.98 8.43 20.16
N GLY A 555 10.22 7.91 20.33
CA GLY A 555 10.61 7.12 21.50
C GLY A 555 10.04 5.71 21.49
N ILE A 556 9.74 5.16 20.32
CA ILE A 556 9.15 3.83 20.13
C ILE A 556 10.24 2.84 19.71
N ASP A 557 10.31 1.70 20.37
CA ASP A 557 11.10 0.53 19.96
C ASP A 557 10.17 -0.48 19.28
N LEU A 558 10.30 -0.61 17.94
CA LEU A 558 9.50 -1.55 17.15
C LEU A 558 9.89 -3.01 17.36
N THR A 559 11.05 -3.28 17.94
CA THR A 559 11.49 -4.64 18.29
C THR A 559 10.87 -5.12 19.60
N ASP A 560 10.29 -4.20 20.38
CA ASP A 560 9.55 -4.52 21.60
C ASP A 560 8.08 -4.85 21.27
N LYS A 561 7.66 -6.04 21.66
CA LYS A 561 6.28 -6.51 21.48
C LYS A 561 5.24 -5.65 22.20
N GLU A 562 5.62 -4.94 23.27
CA GLU A 562 4.71 -4.10 24.04
C GLU A 562 4.12 -2.94 23.24
N PHE A 563 4.88 -2.37 22.29
CA PHE A 563 4.34 -1.36 21.39
C PHE A 563 3.16 -1.90 20.57
N TRP A 564 3.33 -3.07 19.95
CA TRP A 564 2.32 -3.74 19.13
C TRP A 564 1.12 -4.20 19.96
N ARG A 565 1.35 -4.69 21.17
CA ARG A 565 0.30 -5.01 22.15
C ARG A 565 -0.52 -3.78 22.51
N GLY A 566 0.12 -2.63 22.70
CA GLY A 566 -0.56 -1.36 22.98
C GLY A 566 -1.51 -0.93 21.86
N ALA A 567 -1.09 -1.07 20.60
CA ALA A 567 -1.94 -0.82 19.44
C ALA A 567 -3.14 -1.79 19.39
N LEU A 568 -2.89 -3.09 19.52
CA LEU A 568 -3.91 -4.13 19.50
C LEU A 568 -4.87 -4.07 20.70
N GLN A 569 -4.43 -3.58 21.86
CA GLN A 569 -5.28 -3.37 23.02
C GLN A 569 -6.38 -2.34 22.76
N THR A 570 -6.07 -1.29 21.99
CA THR A 570 -7.08 -0.30 21.58
C THR A 570 -8.15 -0.94 20.69
N VAL A 571 -7.74 -1.81 19.76
CA VAL A 571 -8.68 -2.57 18.93
C VAL A 571 -9.49 -3.56 19.77
N ALA A 572 -8.86 -4.25 20.72
CA ALA A 572 -9.55 -5.18 21.62
C ALA A 572 -10.66 -4.51 22.44
N GLN A 573 -10.46 -3.26 22.87
CA GLN A 573 -11.52 -2.49 23.54
C GLN A 573 -12.72 -2.19 22.62
N GLN A 574 -12.48 -1.91 21.35
CA GLN A 574 -13.56 -1.73 20.37
C GLN A 574 -14.30 -3.04 20.11
N ILE A 575 -13.58 -4.17 20.06
CA ILE A 575 -14.19 -5.50 19.95
C ILE A 575 -15.12 -5.76 21.15
N ASP A 576 -14.67 -5.49 22.37
CA ASP A 576 -15.50 -5.67 23.56
C ASP A 576 -16.74 -4.78 23.52
N LEU A 577 -16.61 -3.54 23.03
CA LEU A 577 -17.76 -2.64 22.86
C LEU A 577 -18.77 -3.18 21.84
N VAL A 578 -18.32 -3.59 20.65
CA VAL A 578 -19.21 -4.15 19.61
C VAL A 578 -19.89 -5.44 20.09
N CYS A 579 -19.16 -6.33 20.77
CA CYS A 579 -19.78 -7.54 21.33
C CYS A 579 -20.91 -7.18 22.32
N GLY A 580 -20.70 -6.17 23.17
CA GLY A 580 -21.75 -5.68 24.10
C GLY A 580 -22.95 -5.06 23.37
N LEU A 581 -22.71 -4.27 22.30
CA LEU A 581 -23.76 -3.68 21.47
C LEU A 581 -24.61 -4.75 20.75
N LEU A 582 -23.97 -5.80 20.22
CA LEU A 582 -24.66 -6.91 19.55
C LEU A 582 -25.49 -7.78 20.52
N GLU A 583 -25.05 -7.93 21.76
CA GLU A 583 -25.81 -8.67 22.79
C GLU A 583 -26.98 -7.84 23.33
N GLY A 584 -26.81 -6.53 23.51
CA GLY A 584 -27.86 -5.62 24.02
C GLY A 584 -28.97 -5.30 23.00
N GLY A 585 -28.72 -5.43 21.70
CA GLY A 585 -29.69 -5.18 20.63
C GLY A 585 -30.74 -6.28 20.48
N ASN A 586 -30.64 -7.39 21.19
CA ASN A 586 -31.62 -8.48 21.24
C ASN A 586 -32.64 -8.33 22.40
N GLN A 587 -32.66 -7.20 23.10
CA GLN A 587 -33.69 -6.83 24.08
C GLN A 587 -34.56 -5.69 23.51
#